data_220d211bd14936410faf148515122a14
#
_entry.id   220d211bd14936410faf148515122a14
#
_cell.length_a   1.000
_cell.length_b   1.000
_cell.length_c   1.000
_cell.angle_alpha   90.00
_cell.angle_beta   90.00
_cell.angle_gamma   90.00
#
_symmetry.space_group_name_H-M   'P 1'
#
loop_
_entity.id
_entity.type
_entity.pdbx_description
1 polymer ?
#
loop_
_entity_poly.entity_id
_entity_poly.type
_entity_poly.pdbx_seq_one_letter_code
_entity_poly.pdbx_strand_id
1 'polypeptide(L)'
;QQEAAVAYQQTVLKAWHEIDDALSSYTAERQRNAQLAAMEVASRDAWELARVRYQHGMTDFLVALDAQRTLLQAQRAHAESNARLALGLVAVTKALGAQPAPEPAA
;
A
#
# COMPACT_ATOMS: atom_id res chain seq x y z
N GLN A 1 44.06 1.65 -3.56
CA GLN A 1 43.46 2.03 -2.28
C GLN A 1 42.34 3.06 -2.46
N GLN A 2 42.51 4.03 -3.35
CA GLN A 2 41.45 4.99 -3.67
C GLN A 2 40.26 4.31 -4.34
N GLU A 3 40.50 3.33 -5.17
CA GLU A 3 39.43 2.58 -5.82
C GLU A 3 38.57 1.82 -4.81
N ALA A 4 39.18 1.23 -3.78
CA ALA A 4 38.45 0.53 -2.76
C ALA A 4 37.60 1.48 -1.92
N ALA A 5 38.09 2.70 -1.61
CA ALA A 5 37.34 3.69 -0.88
C ALA A 5 36.16 4.21 -1.70
N VAL A 6 36.36 4.45 -3.00
CA VAL A 6 35.29 4.89 -3.90
C VAL A 6 34.23 3.77 -4.04
N ALA A 7 34.66 2.54 -4.19
CA ALA A 7 33.73 1.40 -4.27
C ALA A 7 32.90 1.25 -2.99
N TYR A 8 33.52 1.45 -1.84
CA TYR A 8 32.81 1.42 -0.55
C TYR A 8 31.78 2.55 -0.47
N GLN A 9 32.14 3.77 -0.86
CA GLN A 9 31.24 4.90 -0.87
C GLN A 9 30.07 4.67 -1.80
N GLN A 10 30.31 4.12 -2.98
CA GLN A 10 29.24 3.78 -3.94
C GLN A 10 28.29 2.73 -3.37
N THR A 11 28.81 1.73 -2.67
CA THR A 11 28.01 0.70 -2.04
C THR A 11 27.13 1.29 -0.94
N VAL A 12 27.68 2.17 -0.12
CA VAL A 12 26.93 2.85 0.95
C VAL A 12 25.82 3.73 0.35
N LEU A 13 26.15 4.51 -0.68
CA LEU A 13 25.16 5.35 -1.34
C LEU A 13 24.04 4.54 -1.98
N LYS A 14 24.38 3.41 -2.59
CA LYS A 14 23.39 2.51 -3.17
C LYS A 14 22.46 1.96 -2.09
N ALA A 15 23.01 1.55 -0.94
CA ALA A 15 22.21 1.07 0.17
C ALA A 15 21.26 2.14 0.69
N TRP A 16 21.73 3.39 0.82
CA TRP A 16 20.90 4.50 1.22
C TRP A 16 19.76 4.77 0.24
N HIS A 17 20.07 4.72 -1.07
CA HIS A 17 19.04 4.90 -2.10
C HIS A 17 17.99 3.81 -2.04
N GLU A 18 18.40 2.56 -1.83
CA GLU A 18 17.46 1.43 -1.71
C GLU A 18 16.53 1.59 -0.51
N ILE A 19 17.07 2.03 0.63
CA ILE A 19 16.28 2.29 1.83
C ILE A 19 15.30 3.44 1.58
N ASP A 20 15.78 4.53 0.99
CA ASP A 20 14.96 5.70 0.70
C ASP A 20 13.83 5.34 -0.26
N ASP A 21 14.13 4.59 -1.32
CA ASP A 21 13.12 4.13 -2.27
C ASP A 21 12.07 3.24 -1.61
N ALA A 22 12.51 2.31 -0.77
CA ALA A 22 11.61 1.40 -0.07
C ALA A 22 10.70 2.15 0.90
N LEU A 23 11.24 3.12 1.64
CA LEU A 23 10.47 3.96 2.56
C LEU A 23 9.48 4.84 1.82
N SER A 24 9.92 5.45 0.70
CA SER A 24 9.05 6.29 -0.12
C SER A 24 7.88 5.50 -0.69
N SER A 25 8.15 4.30 -1.21
CA SER A 25 7.11 3.43 -1.74
C SER A 25 6.14 2.99 -0.65
N TYR A 26 6.65 2.66 0.52
CA TYR A 26 5.82 2.26 1.66
C TYR A 26 4.91 3.40 2.12
N THR A 27 5.46 4.60 2.23
CA THR A 27 4.71 5.80 2.64
C THR A 27 3.61 6.12 1.64
N ALA A 28 3.92 6.05 0.34
CA ALA A 28 2.94 6.29 -0.72
C ALA A 28 1.81 5.25 -0.67
N GLU A 29 2.14 3.97 -0.44
CA GLU A 29 1.13 2.92 -0.34
C GLU A 29 0.28 3.07 0.93
N ARG A 30 0.85 3.53 2.03
CA ARG A 30 0.08 3.84 3.25
C ARG A 30 -0.96 4.92 2.99
N GLN A 31 -0.58 5.98 2.28
CA GLN A 31 -1.51 7.06 1.94
C GLN A 31 -2.62 6.55 1.03
N ARG A 32 -2.25 5.75 0.04
CA ARG A 32 -3.22 5.13 -0.86
C ARG A 32 -4.15 4.19 -0.11
N ASN A 33 -3.63 3.41 0.82
CA ASN A 33 -4.42 2.49 1.63
C ASN A 33 -5.48 3.22 2.43
N ALA A 34 -5.14 4.36 3.03
CA ALA A 34 -6.10 5.17 3.78
C ALA A 34 -7.24 5.67 2.88
N GLN A 35 -6.92 6.10 1.65
CA GLN A 35 -7.92 6.53 0.69
C GLN A 35 -8.82 5.36 0.26
N LEU A 36 -8.23 4.18 0.04
CA LEU A 36 -8.98 2.99 -0.35
C LEU A 36 -9.87 2.49 0.78
N ALA A 37 -9.42 2.60 2.03
CA ALA A 37 -10.24 2.28 3.20
C ALA A 37 -11.46 3.20 3.29
N ALA A 38 -11.27 4.50 3.06
CA ALA A 38 -12.37 5.47 3.05
C ALA A 38 -13.35 5.18 1.90
N MET A 39 -12.84 4.82 0.73
CA MET A 39 -13.66 4.46 -0.42
C MET A 39 -14.49 3.20 -0.15
N GLU A 40 -13.91 2.21 0.53
CA GLU A 40 -14.63 1.00 0.92
C GLU A 40 -15.80 1.33 1.85
N VAL A 41 -15.56 2.18 2.86
CA VAL A 41 -16.63 2.60 3.79
C VAL A 41 -17.74 3.32 3.04
N ALA A 42 -17.40 4.27 2.17
CA ALA A 42 -18.39 5.00 1.38
C ALA A 42 -19.18 4.08 0.47
N SER A 43 -18.53 3.11 -0.16
CA SER A 43 -19.18 2.13 -1.05
C SER A 43 -20.10 1.19 -0.27
N ARG A 44 -19.73 0.84 0.95
CA ARG A 44 -20.58 0.01 1.83
C ARG A 44 -21.84 0.76 2.23
N ASP A 45 -21.70 2.02 2.61
CA ASP A 45 -22.84 2.87 2.96
C ASP A 45 -23.79 3.03 1.76
N ALA A 46 -23.23 3.24 0.58
CA ALA A 46 -24.02 3.35 -0.65
C ALA A 46 -24.75 2.03 -0.97
N TRP A 47 -24.08 0.90 -0.77
CA TRP A 47 -24.69 -0.42 -0.97
C TRP A 47 -25.85 -0.64 0.00
N GLU A 48 -25.65 -0.34 1.27
CA GLU A 48 -26.72 -0.52 2.28
C GLU A 48 -27.92 0.36 1.98
N LEU A 49 -27.68 1.60 1.57
CA LEU A 49 -28.76 2.50 1.19
C LEU A 49 -29.52 1.99 -0.04
N ALA A 50 -28.79 1.54 -1.07
CA ALA A 50 -29.38 1.00 -2.30
C ALA A 50 -30.21 -0.25 -2.00
N ARG A 51 -29.70 -1.12 -1.12
CA ARG A 51 -30.39 -2.35 -0.70
C ARG A 51 -31.70 -2.02 0.00
N VAL A 52 -31.68 -1.10 0.93
CA VAL A 52 -32.87 -0.69 1.67
C VAL A 52 -33.89 -0.06 0.72
N ARG A 53 -33.47 0.81 -0.18
CA ARG A 53 -34.37 1.43 -1.18
C ARG A 53 -34.98 0.38 -2.11
N TYR A 54 -34.18 -0.61 -2.51
CA TYR A 54 -34.71 -1.68 -3.35
C TYR A 54 -35.77 -2.49 -2.60
N GLN A 55 -35.51 -2.82 -1.34
CA GLN A 55 -36.48 -3.57 -0.51
C GLN A 55 -37.80 -2.84 -0.33
N HIS A 56 -37.76 -1.51 -0.35
CA HIS A 56 -38.98 -0.68 -0.25
C HIS A 56 -39.55 -0.30 -1.61
N GLY A 57 -39.05 -0.85 -2.69
CA GLY A 57 -39.54 -0.58 -4.03
C GLY A 57 -39.21 0.82 -4.55
N MET A 58 -38.24 1.50 -3.92
CA MET A 58 -37.89 2.88 -4.27
C MET A 58 -36.85 3.00 -5.35
N THR A 59 -36.18 1.89 -5.67
CA THR A 59 -35.15 1.86 -6.72
C THR A 59 -35.18 0.52 -7.45
N ASP A 60 -34.56 0.51 -8.64
CA ASP A 60 -34.45 -0.66 -9.47
C ASP A 60 -33.40 -1.64 -8.94
N PHE A 61 -33.59 -2.93 -9.21
CA PHE A 61 -32.65 -3.98 -8.86
C PHE A 61 -31.25 -3.70 -9.44
N LEU A 62 -31.17 -3.18 -10.66
CA LEU A 62 -29.91 -2.89 -11.32
C LEU A 62 -29.09 -1.84 -10.57
N VAL A 63 -29.75 -0.87 -9.95
CA VAL A 63 -29.07 0.14 -9.11
C VAL A 63 -28.44 -0.52 -7.89
N ALA A 64 -29.19 -1.42 -7.22
CA ALA A 64 -28.67 -2.14 -6.06
C ALA A 64 -27.51 -3.06 -6.46
N LEU A 65 -27.63 -3.74 -7.59
CA LEU A 65 -26.57 -4.62 -8.09
C LEU A 65 -25.31 -3.84 -8.44
N ASP A 66 -25.45 -2.66 -9.04
CA ASP A 66 -24.31 -1.80 -9.37
C ASP A 66 -23.59 -1.31 -8.10
N ALA A 67 -24.36 -0.94 -7.08
CA ALA A 67 -23.79 -0.54 -5.79
C ALA A 67 -23.01 -1.70 -5.13
N GLN A 68 -23.52 -2.93 -5.24
CA GLN A 68 -22.84 -4.12 -4.75
C GLN A 68 -21.53 -4.35 -5.49
N ARG A 69 -21.56 -4.22 -6.81
CA ARG A 69 -20.35 -4.36 -7.64
C ARG A 69 -19.28 -3.35 -7.23
N THR A 70 -19.68 -2.09 -7.03
CA THR A 70 -18.77 -1.03 -6.61
C THR A 70 -18.16 -1.35 -5.25
N LEU A 71 -18.95 -1.85 -4.30
CA LEU A 71 -18.43 -2.27 -3.00
C LEU A 71 -17.41 -3.40 -3.13
N LEU A 72 -17.70 -4.41 -3.94
CA LEU A 72 -16.77 -5.52 -4.15
C LEU A 72 -15.45 -5.05 -4.76
N GLN A 73 -15.52 -4.11 -5.72
CA GLN A 73 -14.31 -3.52 -6.32
C GLN A 73 -13.51 -2.74 -5.27
N ALA A 74 -14.18 -1.98 -4.41
CA ALA A 74 -13.51 -1.22 -3.34
C ALA A 74 -12.86 -2.16 -2.32
N GLN A 75 -13.55 -3.23 -1.95
CA GLN A 75 -13.00 -4.23 -1.03
C GLN A 75 -11.76 -4.91 -1.62
N ARG A 76 -11.82 -5.25 -2.91
CA ARG A 76 -10.68 -5.85 -3.60
C ARG A 76 -9.49 -4.91 -3.65
N ALA A 77 -9.71 -3.65 -4.02
CA ALA A 77 -8.65 -2.66 -4.10
C ALA A 77 -7.99 -2.44 -2.72
N HIS A 78 -8.79 -2.38 -1.66
CA HIS A 78 -8.29 -2.22 -0.30
C HIS A 78 -7.47 -3.46 0.12
N ALA A 79 -7.95 -4.66 -0.16
CA ALA A 79 -7.24 -5.90 0.15
C ALA A 79 -5.91 -6.00 -0.60
N GLU A 80 -5.88 -5.60 -1.87
CA GLU A 80 -4.66 -5.57 -2.66
C GLU A 80 -3.65 -4.57 -2.08
N SER A 81 -4.12 -3.41 -1.64
CA SER A 81 -3.27 -2.41 -0.99
C SER A 81 -2.70 -2.95 0.33
N ASN A 82 -3.52 -3.64 1.13
CA ASN A 82 -3.05 -4.28 2.37
C ASN A 82 -1.93 -5.28 2.08
N ALA A 83 -2.06 -6.06 1.01
CA ALA A 83 -1.02 -7.00 0.59
C ALA A 83 0.26 -6.27 0.18
N ARG A 84 0.13 -5.16 -0.57
CA ARG A 84 1.28 -4.34 -0.95
C ARG A 84 1.97 -3.72 0.25
N LEU A 85 1.20 -3.31 1.26
CA LEU A 85 1.77 -2.79 2.51
C LEU A 85 2.60 -3.86 3.22
N ALA A 86 2.08 -5.08 3.30
CA ALA A 86 2.81 -6.18 3.91
C ALA A 86 4.11 -6.47 3.17
N LEU A 87 4.06 -6.51 1.84
CA LEU A 87 5.25 -6.70 1.01
C LEU A 87 6.21 -5.52 1.13
N GLY A 88 5.68 -4.30 1.20
CA GLY A 88 6.48 -3.10 1.38
C GLY A 88 7.21 -3.08 2.71
N LEU A 89 6.56 -3.56 3.77
CA LEU A 89 7.20 -3.68 5.08
C LEU A 89 8.36 -4.69 5.04
N VAL A 90 8.15 -5.81 4.37
CA VAL A 90 9.22 -6.81 4.16
C VAL A 90 10.38 -6.18 3.37
N ALA A 91 10.08 -5.41 2.32
CA ALA A 91 11.10 -4.75 1.52
C ALA A 91 11.91 -3.74 2.33
N VAL A 92 11.25 -2.94 3.18
CA VAL A 92 11.93 -1.99 4.07
C VAL A 92 12.82 -2.75 5.06
N THR A 93 12.31 -3.81 5.66
CA THR A 93 13.05 -4.63 6.61
C THR A 93 14.28 -5.25 5.95
N LYS A 94 14.13 -5.76 4.73
CA LYS A 94 15.23 -6.31 3.95
C LYS A 94 16.29 -5.25 3.63
N ALA A 95 15.84 -4.06 3.21
CA ALA A 95 16.76 -2.98 2.89
C ALA A 95 17.58 -2.56 4.11
N LEU A 96 16.94 -2.48 5.27
CA LEU A 96 17.61 -2.16 6.53
C LEU A 96 18.56 -3.29 6.97
N GLY A 97 18.12 -4.54 6.82
CA GLY A 97 18.92 -5.71 7.21
C GLY A 97 20.08 -5.99 6.27
N ALA A 98 19.99 -5.54 5.02
CA ALA A 98 21.06 -5.69 4.03
C ALA A 98 22.12 -4.59 4.16
N GLN A 99 21.89 -3.58 5.00
CA GLN A 99 22.92 -2.59 5.25
C GLN A 99 24.14 -3.25 5.89
N PRO A 100 25.33 -3.05 5.28
CA PRO A 100 26.53 -3.49 5.98
C PRO A 100 26.59 -2.73 7.30
N ALA A 101 26.57 -3.48 8.39
CA ALA A 101 26.72 -2.89 9.71
C ALA A 101 27.97 -2.01 9.70
N PRO A 102 27.92 -0.79 10.25
CA PRO A 102 29.13 0.00 10.37
C PRO A 102 30.14 -0.83 11.11
N GLU A 103 31.22 -1.17 10.43
CA GLU A 103 32.27 -1.95 11.08
C GLU A 103 32.71 -1.22 12.32
N PRO A 104 32.75 -1.91 13.47
CA PRO A 104 33.36 -1.31 14.63
C PRO A 104 34.77 -0.92 14.25
N ALA A 105 35.09 0.33 14.44
CA ALA A 105 36.43 0.82 14.20
C ALA A 105 37.37 0.02 15.10
N ALA A 106 38.03 -0.93 14.52
CA ALA A 106 39.01 -1.72 15.22
C ALA A 106 40.30 -0.94 15.29
#